data_ca14a4cfc04be5c9f77399e49d6624f2
#
_entry.id   ca14a4cfc04be5c9f77399e49d6624f2
#
_cell.length_a   1.000
_cell.length_b   1.000
_cell.length_c   1.000
_cell.angle_alpha   90.00
_cell.angle_beta   90.00
_cell.angle_gamma   90.00
#
_symmetry.space_group_name_H-M   'P 1'
#
loop_
_entity.id
_entity.type
_entity.pdbx_description
1 polymer ?
#
loop_
_entity_poly.entity_id
_entity_poly.type
_entity_poly.pdbx_seq_one_letter_code
_entity_poly.pdbx_strand_id
1 'polypeptide(L)'
;MSSRLREIARENAEIVAAGGYRTRSGRQVPLAAALAEAKAGTRIYGPNRIIPGEVPPGRGGATAVEVTGESSTVAARRLVETAGEAGGRAAWQAPEGPSVAVLNFASARNPGGGYVRGAKAQEEALCRASALYETLLEAPEYYAVHRAGVSTFYTDRVIHSPGVPVFRDDRGELMESPFRAGFLTSPAPNAGTILRQEPERAAEIPAALARRAERVLEVAALHGYRRLVLGAWGCGVFRNDPAMVAEAFRALLAGRFAGVFERVVFAVLDRKPATREAFERAFA
;
A
#
# COMPACT_ATOMS: atom_id res chain seq x y z
N MET A 1 -2.39 -19.91 11.75
CA MET A 1 -2.69 -18.51 12.14
C MET A 1 -2.11 -18.25 13.53
N SER A 2 -1.49 -17.11 13.77
CA SER A 2 -0.75 -16.81 15.02
C SER A 2 -1.66 -16.19 16.07
N SER A 3 -1.65 -16.71 17.31
CA SER A 3 -2.38 -16.15 18.45
C SER A 3 -1.91 -14.73 18.77
N ARG A 4 -0.59 -14.50 18.81
CA ARG A 4 -0.01 -13.16 19.02
C ARG A 4 -0.50 -12.14 18.00
N LEU A 5 -0.60 -12.51 16.70
CA LEU A 5 -1.04 -11.56 15.67
C LEU A 5 -2.54 -11.25 15.77
N ARG A 6 -3.36 -12.19 16.28
CA ARG A 6 -4.77 -11.91 16.61
C ARG A 6 -4.89 -10.97 17.81
N GLU A 7 -4.03 -11.15 18.79
CA GLU A 7 -3.96 -10.26 19.95
C GLU A 7 -3.66 -8.82 19.53
N ILE A 8 -2.64 -8.60 18.69
CA ILE A 8 -2.33 -7.27 18.15
C ILE A 8 -3.53 -6.66 17.41
N ALA A 9 -4.27 -7.47 16.64
CA ALA A 9 -5.46 -6.96 15.95
C ALA A 9 -6.56 -6.52 16.94
N ARG A 10 -6.76 -7.24 18.04
CA ARG A 10 -7.68 -6.87 19.12
C ARG A 10 -7.24 -5.59 19.83
N GLU A 11 -5.96 -5.53 20.23
CA GLU A 11 -5.40 -4.32 20.84
C GLU A 11 -5.52 -3.09 19.93
N ASN A 12 -5.31 -3.24 18.62
CA ASN A 12 -5.51 -2.13 17.69
C ASN A 12 -6.97 -1.64 17.67
N ALA A 13 -7.94 -2.54 17.74
CA ALA A 13 -9.36 -2.16 17.82
C ALA A 13 -9.64 -1.39 19.12
N GLU A 14 -9.06 -1.81 20.25
CA GLU A 14 -9.16 -1.12 21.54
C GLU A 14 -8.52 0.28 21.49
N ILE A 15 -7.32 0.41 20.89
CA ILE A 15 -6.61 1.68 20.69
C ILE A 15 -7.45 2.65 19.85
N VAL A 16 -8.03 2.15 18.75
CA VAL A 16 -8.90 2.93 17.87
C VAL A 16 -10.14 3.40 18.61
N ALA A 17 -10.81 2.51 19.35
CA ALA A 17 -11.99 2.83 20.14
C ALA A 17 -11.69 3.85 21.25
N ALA A 18 -10.52 3.75 21.89
CA ALA A 18 -10.04 4.71 22.90
C ALA A 18 -9.58 6.05 22.30
N GLY A 19 -9.45 6.15 20.96
CA GLY A 19 -8.98 7.34 20.29
C GLY A 19 -7.49 7.63 20.43
N GLY A 20 -6.68 6.66 20.87
CA GLY A 20 -5.25 6.81 21.05
C GLY A 20 -4.63 5.77 21.98
N TYR A 21 -3.35 5.92 22.24
CA TYR A 21 -2.61 5.01 23.12
C TYR A 21 -1.58 5.76 23.97
N ARG A 22 -1.07 5.06 24.98
CA ARG A 22 0.05 5.51 25.80
C ARG A 22 1.32 4.80 25.35
N THR A 23 2.38 5.56 25.07
CA THR A 23 3.69 5.03 24.71
C THR A 23 4.37 4.36 25.90
N ARG A 24 5.48 3.66 25.64
CA ARG A 24 6.31 3.05 26.68
C ARG A 24 6.90 4.09 27.64
N SER A 25 7.20 5.29 27.15
CA SER A 25 7.66 6.42 27.98
C SER A 25 6.55 7.08 28.78
N GLY A 26 5.30 6.64 28.64
CA GLY A 26 4.12 7.20 29.32
C GLY A 26 3.45 8.37 28.60
N ARG A 27 3.94 8.77 27.42
CA ARG A 27 3.35 9.84 26.62
C ARG A 27 2.03 9.41 25.99
N GLN A 28 1.01 10.26 26.06
CA GLN A 28 -0.26 10.03 25.37
C GLN A 28 -0.15 10.42 23.90
N VAL A 29 -0.58 9.53 23.00
CA VAL A 29 -0.64 9.75 21.55
C VAL A 29 -2.10 9.72 21.10
N PRO A 30 -2.70 10.86 20.76
CA PRO A 30 -4.06 10.90 20.23
C PRO A 30 -4.09 10.45 18.77
N LEU A 31 -5.03 9.57 18.41
CA LEU A 31 -5.24 9.09 17.04
C LEU A 31 -6.58 9.54 16.47
N ALA A 32 -7.55 9.89 17.29
CA ALA A 32 -8.96 10.07 16.90
C ALA A 32 -9.14 11.05 15.72
N ALA A 33 -8.54 12.24 15.79
CA ALA A 33 -8.69 13.25 14.75
C ALA A 33 -8.08 12.78 13.41
N ALA A 34 -6.85 12.27 13.44
CA ALA A 34 -6.17 11.78 12.23
C ALA A 34 -6.89 10.58 11.61
N LEU A 35 -7.45 9.69 12.44
CA LEU A 35 -8.24 8.57 11.94
C LEU A 35 -9.57 9.05 11.33
N ALA A 36 -10.25 9.99 11.96
CA ALA A 36 -11.50 10.56 11.41
C ALA A 36 -11.26 11.22 10.05
N GLU A 37 -10.17 11.99 9.90
CA GLU A 37 -9.75 12.57 8.62
C GLU A 37 -9.46 11.50 7.56
N ALA A 38 -8.71 10.46 7.92
CA ALA A 38 -8.38 9.37 7.00
C ALA A 38 -9.63 8.61 6.53
N LYS A 39 -10.56 8.31 7.43
CA LYS A 39 -11.85 7.68 7.10
C LYS A 39 -12.68 8.57 6.19
N ALA A 40 -12.87 9.83 6.55
CA ALA A 40 -13.64 10.80 5.77
C ALA A 40 -13.03 11.06 4.38
N GLY A 41 -11.70 10.95 4.26
CA GLY A 41 -10.97 11.11 3.01
C GLY A 41 -10.87 9.84 2.16
N THR A 42 -11.25 8.67 2.69
CA THR A 42 -11.16 7.40 1.95
C THR A 42 -12.12 7.39 0.75
N ARG A 43 -11.60 7.02 -0.43
CA ARG A 43 -12.35 7.03 -1.71
C ARG A 43 -12.04 5.78 -2.52
N ILE A 44 -13.04 5.31 -3.26
CA ILE A 44 -12.90 4.24 -4.26
C ILE A 44 -12.76 4.89 -5.64
N TYR A 45 -11.67 4.57 -6.33
CA TYR A 45 -11.48 4.91 -7.74
C TYR A 45 -11.93 3.74 -8.61
N GLY A 46 -12.85 3.99 -9.51
CA GLY A 46 -13.37 3.00 -10.46
C GLY A 46 -12.31 2.48 -11.43
N PRO A 47 -12.64 1.49 -12.28
CA PRO A 47 -11.67 0.88 -13.20
C PRO A 47 -11.30 1.79 -14.37
N ASN A 48 -12.06 2.86 -14.61
CA ASN A 48 -11.84 3.75 -15.74
C ASN A 48 -10.58 4.58 -15.52
N ARG A 49 -9.81 4.76 -16.59
CA ARG A 49 -8.59 5.56 -16.60
C ARG A 49 -8.88 7.01 -16.18
N ILE A 50 -7.97 7.61 -15.43
CA ILE A 50 -7.98 9.04 -15.13
C ILE A 50 -7.56 9.79 -16.42
N ILE A 51 -8.28 10.85 -16.76
CA ILE A 51 -8.06 11.59 -18.00
C ILE A 51 -6.68 12.24 -17.98
N PRO A 52 -5.90 12.16 -19.08
CA PRO A 52 -4.66 12.91 -19.21
C PRO A 52 -4.91 14.41 -18.98
N GLY A 53 -4.18 15.02 -18.05
CA GLY A 53 -4.36 16.40 -17.60
C GLY A 53 -4.84 16.52 -16.16
N GLU A 54 -5.54 15.52 -15.63
CA GLU A 54 -5.84 15.43 -14.19
C GLU A 54 -4.61 14.98 -13.38
N VAL A 55 -3.70 14.23 -14.02
CA VAL A 55 -2.40 13.87 -13.40
C VAL A 55 -1.45 15.04 -13.59
N PRO A 56 -0.94 15.63 -12.50
CA PRO A 56 0.01 16.73 -12.60
C PRO A 56 1.22 16.34 -13.45
N PRO A 57 1.71 17.23 -14.32
CA PRO A 57 2.93 16.96 -15.08
C PRO A 57 4.11 16.78 -14.13
N GLY A 58 5.09 15.99 -14.53
CA GLY A 58 6.35 15.86 -13.82
C GLY A 58 7.01 17.23 -13.67
N ARG A 59 7.56 17.53 -12.48
CA ARG A 59 8.22 18.82 -12.18
C ARG A 59 9.65 18.89 -12.75
N GLY A 60 10.05 17.94 -13.59
CA GLY A 60 11.41 17.80 -14.10
C GLY A 60 12.31 17.04 -13.11
N GLY A 61 13.29 16.34 -13.65
CA GLY A 61 14.18 15.45 -12.89
C GLY A 61 13.81 13.98 -13.02
N ALA A 62 14.80 13.12 -12.86
CA ALA A 62 14.58 11.67 -12.90
C ALA A 62 13.99 11.18 -11.56
N THR A 63 13.07 10.23 -11.63
CA THR A 63 12.58 9.53 -10.44
C THR A 63 13.73 8.70 -9.85
N ALA A 64 14.08 8.91 -8.58
CA ALA A 64 15.02 8.04 -7.88
C ALA A 64 14.31 6.73 -7.52
N VAL A 65 14.80 5.61 -8.02
CA VAL A 65 14.26 4.28 -7.74
C VAL A 65 15.23 3.50 -6.86
N GLU A 66 14.71 2.87 -5.82
CA GLU A 66 15.45 2.00 -4.90
C GLU A 66 14.75 0.65 -4.81
N VAL A 67 15.54 -0.43 -4.74
CA VAL A 67 15.05 -1.78 -4.40
C VAL A 67 15.70 -2.19 -3.08
N THR A 68 14.88 -2.48 -2.09
CA THR A 68 15.37 -2.76 -0.73
C THR A 68 14.79 -4.06 -0.17
N GLY A 69 15.47 -4.64 0.83
CA GLY A 69 14.99 -5.81 1.57
C GLY A 69 14.19 -5.46 2.83
N GLU A 70 13.77 -4.21 2.98
CA GLU A 70 12.98 -3.75 4.13
C GLU A 70 11.48 -4.01 3.97
N SER A 71 10.72 -3.90 5.05
CA SER A 71 9.26 -3.95 4.97
C SER A 71 8.68 -2.65 4.41
N SER A 72 7.45 -2.71 3.91
CA SER A 72 6.74 -1.52 3.45
C SER A 72 6.57 -0.46 4.54
N THR A 73 6.42 -0.87 5.80
CA THR A 73 6.29 0.03 6.96
C THR A 73 7.60 0.75 7.26
N VAL A 74 8.73 0.02 7.23
CA VAL A 74 10.07 0.60 7.45
C VAL A 74 10.43 1.57 6.32
N ALA A 75 10.20 1.17 5.06
CA ALA A 75 10.41 2.03 3.90
C ALA A 75 9.58 3.33 3.99
N ALA A 76 8.30 3.23 4.32
CA ALA A 76 7.42 4.38 4.47
C ALA A 76 7.92 5.33 5.57
N ARG A 77 8.29 4.81 6.74
CA ARG A 77 8.85 5.59 7.83
C ARG A 77 10.10 6.35 7.40
N ARG A 78 11.05 5.65 6.77
CA ARG A 78 12.29 6.24 6.27
C ARG A 78 12.04 7.37 5.26
N LEU A 79 11.07 7.18 4.36
CA LEU A 79 10.69 8.21 3.37
C LEU A 79 10.05 9.44 4.03
N VAL A 80 9.21 9.25 5.04
CA VAL A 80 8.63 10.35 5.82
C VAL A 80 9.74 11.10 6.58
N GLU A 81 10.67 10.37 7.21
CA GLU A 81 11.80 10.93 7.93
C GLU A 81 12.71 11.77 7.02
N THR A 82 13.04 11.28 5.84
CA THR A 82 13.91 12.01 4.88
C THR A 82 13.22 13.20 4.21
N ALA A 83 11.89 13.27 4.26
CA ALA A 83 11.13 14.42 3.79
C ALA A 83 11.23 15.66 4.70
N GLY A 84 11.89 15.55 5.85
CA GLY A 84 11.83 16.56 6.89
C GLY A 84 10.49 16.60 7.63
N GLU A 85 9.61 15.65 7.34
CA GLU A 85 8.31 15.48 7.97
C GLU A 85 8.43 14.69 9.30
N ALA A 86 9.61 14.16 9.58
CA ALA A 86 9.92 13.40 10.76
C ALA A 86 10.67 14.28 11.77
N GLY A 87 10.00 14.56 12.81
CA GLY A 87 10.61 15.23 13.96
C GLY A 87 9.58 16.03 14.72
N GLY A 88 8.89 15.40 15.66
CA GLY A 88 8.03 16.08 16.59
C GLY A 88 6.58 16.28 16.09
N ARG A 89 5.88 17.24 16.68
CA ARG A 89 4.46 17.56 16.40
C ARG A 89 4.16 17.86 14.92
N ALA A 90 5.14 18.33 14.15
CA ALA A 90 4.95 18.76 12.76
C ALA A 90 4.59 17.61 11.81
N ALA A 91 5.26 16.46 11.91
CA ALA A 91 4.98 15.31 11.04
C ALA A 91 3.60 14.69 11.26
N TRP A 92 3.08 14.82 12.48
CA TRP A 92 1.76 14.36 12.86
C TRP A 92 0.64 15.35 12.48
N GLN A 93 0.97 16.65 12.36
CA GLN A 93 0.03 17.75 12.16
C GLN A 93 0.23 18.48 10.81
N ALA A 94 1.00 17.90 9.87
CA ALA A 94 1.26 18.55 8.59
C ALA A 94 -0.04 18.89 7.86
N PRO A 95 -0.33 20.17 7.59
CA PRO A 95 -1.59 20.62 6.99
C PRO A 95 -1.73 20.20 5.52
N GLU A 96 -0.65 19.81 4.86
CA GLU A 96 -0.62 19.45 3.43
C GLU A 96 -0.83 17.95 3.15
N GLY A 97 -1.11 17.15 4.18
CA GLY A 97 -1.25 15.70 4.03
C GLY A 97 0.10 14.97 3.90
N PRO A 98 0.10 13.63 3.90
CA PRO A 98 1.31 12.85 3.81
C PRO A 98 1.89 12.87 2.41
N SER A 99 3.21 13.09 2.27
CA SER A 99 3.92 13.05 1.00
C SER A 99 4.22 11.63 0.50
N VAL A 100 4.01 10.64 1.34
CA VAL A 100 4.33 9.22 1.08
C VAL A 100 3.06 8.40 0.94
N ALA A 101 2.95 7.61 -0.13
CA ALA A 101 1.92 6.58 -0.28
C ALA A 101 2.52 5.18 -0.36
N VAL A 102 1.81 4.22 0.20
CA VAL A 102 2.17 2.81 0.26
C VAL A 102 1.17 1.98 -0.53
N LEU A 103 1.64 1.16 -1.46
CA LEU A 103 0.78 0.18 -2.13
C LEU A 103 0.46 -0.98 -1.16
N ASN A 104 -0.80 -1.15 -0.86
CA ASN A 104 -1.33 -2.30 -0.13
C ASN A 104 -1.64 -3.43 -1.12
N PHE A 105 -0.98 -4.59 -0.94
CA PHE A 105 -1.14 -5.79 -1.77
C PHE A 105 -2.42 -6.52 -1.38
N ALA A 106 -3.53 -5.96 -1.77
CA ALA A 106 -4.83 -6.21 -1.18
C ALA A 106 -5.42 -7.60 -1.46
N SER A 107 -6.14 -8.10 -0.48
CA SER A 107 -7.22 -9.03 -0.73
C SER A 107 -8.33 -8.30 -1.50
N ALA A 108 -8.78 -8.89 -2.63
CA ALA A 108 -9.88 -8.31 -3.38
C ALA A 108 -11.24 -8.45 -2.65
N ARG A 109 -11.41 -9.47 -1.83
CA ARG A 109 -12.72 -9.88 -1.30
C ARG A 109 -12.95 -9.55 0.17
N ASN A 110 -11.90 -9.36 0.95
CA ASN A 110 -11.98 -9.16 2.40
C ASN A 110 -11.15 -7.95 2.82
N PRO A 111 -11.73 -6.95 3.51
CA PRO A 111 -10.97 -5.84 4.07
C PRO A 111 -9.84 -6.37 4.97
N GLY A 112 -8.60 -5.91 4.70
CA GLY A 112 -7.44 -6.34 5.46
C GLY A 112 -7.10 -7.83 5.37
N GLY A 113 -7.67 -8.55 4.38
CA GLY A 113 -7.39 -9.95 4.15
C GLY A 113 -7.71 -10.85 5.33
N GLY A 114 -6.69 -11.47 5.91
CA GLY A 114 -6.80 -12.31 7.10
C GLY A 114 -6.30 -11.63 8.38
N TYR A 115 -6.24 -10.30 8.44
CA TYR A 115 -5.72 -9.51 9.56
C TYR A 115 -6.30 -9.91 10.91
N VAL A 116 -7.63 -9.89 11.05
CA VAL A 116 -8.33 -10.25 12.31
C VAL A 116 -8.13 -11.71 12.71
N ARG A 117 -7.71 -12.56 11.76
CA ARG A 117 -7.44 -13.99 11.98
C ARG A 117 -5.96 -14.29 12.20
N GLY A 118 -5.08 -13.27 12.16
CA GLY A 118 -3.65 -13.41 12.40
C GLY A 118 -2.86 -14.01 11.23
N ALA A 119 -3.25 -13.72 10.00
CA ALA A 119 -2.47 -14.02 8.80
C ALA A 119 -1.24 -13.10 8.69
N LYS A 120 -0.29 -13.41 7.77
CA LYS A 120 1.06 -12.82 7.78
C LYS A 120 1.49 -12.11 6.49
N ALA A 121 0.64 -11.99 5.48
CA ALA A 121 1.01 -11.31 4.25
C ALA A 121 1.16 -9.78 4.46
N GLN A 122 1.54 -9.06 3.42
CA GLN A 122 1.86 -7.63 3.49
C GLN A 122 0.66 -6.78 3.92
N GLU A 123 -0.54 -7.04 3.37
CA GLU A 123 -1.75 -6.32 3.78
C GLU A 123 -2.03 -6.46 5.27
N GLU A 124 -1.92 -7.68 5.80
CA GLU A 124 -2.13 -7.91 7.23
C GLU A 124 -1.04 -7.26 8.09
N ALA A 125 0.20 -7.18 7.59
CA ALA A 125 1.27 -6.47 8.28
C ALA A 125 0.99 -4.96 8.33
N LEU A 126 0.54 -4.35 7.24
CA LEU A 126 0.14 -2.94 7.19
C LEU A 126 -1.04 -2.66 8.13
N CYS A 127 -2.07 -3.51 8.13
CA CYS A 127 -3.21 -3.39 9.06
C CYS A 127 -2.78 -3.53 10.54
N ARG A 128 -1.76 -4.36 10.83
CA ARG A 128 -1.20 -4.44 12.20
C ARG A 128 -0.42 -3.20 12.59
N ALA A 129 0.29 -2.61 11.66
CA ALA A 129 1.13 -1.46 11.93
C ALA A 129 0.35 -0.14 12.02
N SER A 130 -0.88 -0.09 11.49
CA SER A 130 -1.61 1.15 11.25
C SER A 130 -3.12 1.02 11.49
N ALA A 131 -3.81 2.15 11.36
CA ALA A 131 -5.27 2.18 11.31
C ALA A 131 -5.85 1.90 9.91
N LEU A 132 -5.09 1.30 9.00
CA LEU A 132 -5.54 1.01 7.63
C LEU A 132 -6.83 0.18 7.60
N TYR A 133 -6.93 -0.83 8.46
CA TYR A 133 -8.13 -1.68 8.51
C TYR A 133 -9.42 -0.86 8.65
N GLU A 134 -9.40 0.16 9.51
CA GLU A 134 -10.56 1.03 9.74
C GLU A 134 -10.97 1.83 8.51
N THR A 135 -10.00 2.27 7.70
CA THR A 135 -10.30 2.98 6.46
C THR A 135 -10.80 2.05 5.36
N LEU A 136 -10.36 0.79 5.35
CA LEU A 136 -10.87 -0.21 4.40
C LEU A 136 -12.33 -0.55 4.65
N LEU A 137 -12.82 -0.44 5.89
CA LEU A 137 -14.23 -0.63 6.22
C LEU A 137 -15.14 0.47 5.66
N GLU A 138 -14.58 1.64 5.31
CA GLU A 138 -15.33 2.74 4.65
C GLU A 138 -15.54 2.51 3.13
N ALA A 139 -15.03 1.38 2.59
CA ALA A 139 -15.10 1.07 1.17
C ALA A 139 -15.82 -0.28 0.88
N PRO A 140 -17.01 -0.53 1.43
CA PRO A 140 -17.69 -1.84 1.31
C PRO A 140 -18.03 -2.21 -0.14
N GLU A 141 -18.29 -1.24 -1.01
CA GLU A 141 -18.63 -1.46 -2.43
C GLU A 141 -17.45 -2.06 -3.21
N TYR A 142 -16.21 -1.70 -2.86
CA TYR A 142 -15.01 -2.29 -3.46
C TYR A 142 -15.02 -3.81 -3.27
N TYR A 143 -15.27 -4.28 -2.07
CA TYR A 143 -15.29 -5.70 -1.74
C TYR A 143 -16.53 -6.40 -2.26
N ALA A 144 -17.68 -5.73 -2.27
CA ALA A 144 -18.93 -6.27 -2.80
C ALA A 144 -18.83 -6.61 -4.29
N VAL A 145 -18.27 -5.69 -5.09
CA VAL A 145 -18.04 -5.91 -6.53
C VAL A 145 -17.12 -7.11 -6.78
N HIS A 146 -16.03 -7.22 -6.01
CA HIS A 146 -15.09 -8.34 -6.17
C HIS A 146 -15.63 -9.68 -5.65
N ARG A 147 -16.55 -9.68 -4.69
CA ARG A 147 -17.25 -10.90 -4.24
C ARG A 147 -18.28 -11.38 -5.25
N ALA A 148 -19.00 -10.43 -5.86
CA ALA A 148 -19.97 -10.74 -6.91
C ALA A 148 -19.31 -11.19 -8.22
N GLY A 149 -18.09 -10.73 -8.50
CA GLY A 149 -17.33 -11.13 -9.68
C GLY A 149 -16.72 -12.52 -9.55
N VAL A 150 -16.81 -13.30 -10.61
CA VAL A 150 -16.23 -14.66 -10.67
C VAL A 150 -14.76 -14.65 -11.09
N SER A 151 -14.31 -13.61 -11.83
CA SER A 151 -12.96 -13.55 -12.38
C SER A 151 -11.89 -13.32 -11.31
N THR A 152 -10.83 -14.12 -11.38
CA THR A 152 -9.65 -13.99 -10.52
C THR A 152 -8.62 -12.98 -11.06
N PHE A 153 -8.90 -12.37 -12.19
CA PHE A 153 -8.21 -11.15 -12.62
C PHE A 153 -8.56 -9.95 -11.75
N TYR A 154 -9.74 -9.96 -11.11
CA TYR A 154 -10.29 -8.84 -10.35
C TYR A 154 -10.49 -7.58 -11.20
N THR A 155 -10.67 -6.43 -10.58
CA THR A 155 -10.87 -5.16 -11.29
C THR A 155 -9.71 -4.19 -11.06
N ASP A 156 -9.60 -3.17 -11.90
CA ASP A 156 -8.59 -2.11 -11.77
C ASP A 156 -9.01 -1.01 -10.77
N ARG A 157 -9.89 -1.34 -9.82
CA ARG A 157 -10.29 -0.43 -8.74
C ARG A 157 -9.18 -0.24 -7.73
N VAL A 158 -9.09 0.99 -7.20
CA VAL A 158 -8.16 1.34 -6.12
C VAL A 158 -8.94 2.00 -4.99
N ILE A 159 -8.70 1.60 -3.73
CA ILE A 159 -9.10 2.39 -2.58
C ILE A 159 -7.92 3.29 -2.23
N HIS A 160 -8.15 4.59 -2.15
CA HIS A 160 -7.22 5.55 -1.61
C HIS A 160 -7.63 5.90 -0.18
N SER A 161 -6.75 5.68 0.79
CA SER A 161 -6.91 6.06 2.19
C SER A 161 -5.83 7.08 2.56
N PRO A 162 -6.17 8.39 2.65
CA PRO A 162 -5.19 9.44 2.93
C PRO A 162 -4.79 9.47 4.40
N GLY A 163 -3.54 9.79 4.69
CA GLY A 163 -3.10 10.19 6.02
C GLY A 163 -3.36 9.21 7.15
N VAL A 164 -3.36 7.93 6.86
CA VAL A 164 -3.63 6.87 7.85
C VAL A 164 -2.54 6.85 8.90
N PRO A 165 -2.88 6.88 10.20
CA PRO A 165 -1.93 6.71 11.29
C PRO A 165 -1.20 5.37 11.25
N VAL A 166 0.14 5.40 11.29
CA VAL A 166 1.01 4.24 11.47
C VAL A 166 1.66 4.35 12.84
N PHE A 167 1.33 3.42 13.73
CA PHE A 167 1.64 3.54 15.15
C PHE A 167 2.31 2.30 15.79
N ARG A 168 2.54 1.23 15.00
CA ARG A 168 3.36 0.08 15.43
C ARG A 168 4.50 -0.17 14.47
N ASP A 169 5.59 -0.67 15.01
CA ASP A 169 6.71 -1.18 14.25
C ASP A 169 6.49 -2.63 13.75
N ASP A 170 7.45 -3.17 13.02
CA ASP A 170 7.39 -4.53 12.48
C ASP A 170 7.40 -5.63 13.57
N ARG A 171 7.80 -5.31 14.79
CA ARG A 171 7.76 -6.22 15.93
C ARG A 171 6.39 -6.22 16.61
N GLY A 172 5.53 -5.25 16.22
CA GLY A 172 4.21 -5.02 16.80
C GLY A 172 4.24 -4.13 18.03
N GLU A 173 5.37 -3.49 18.32
CA GLU A 173 5.50 -2.56 19.46
C GLU A 173 4.92 -1.19 19.10
N LEU A 174 4.26 -0.54 20.08
CA LEU A 174 3.73 0.81 19.90
C LEU A 174 4.86 1.83 19.77
N MET A 175 4.78 2.66 18.75
CA MET A 175 5.80 3.65 18.44
C MET A 175 5.75 4.84 19.39
N GLU A 176 6.92 5.33 19.83
CA GLU A 176 7.03 6.61 20.52
C GLU A 176 6.64 7.78 19.60
N SER A 177 6.98 7.69 18.32
CA SER A 177 6.67 8.71 17.32
C SER A 177 5.97 8.05 16.13
N PRO A 178 4.62 8.01 16.14
CA PRO A 178 3.85 7.54 14.99
C PRO A 178 4.00 8.53 13.83
N PHE A 179 3.68 8.06 12.62
CA PHE A 179 3.65 8.89 11.43
C PHE A 179 2.36 8.66 10.63
N ARG A 180 2.14 9.46 9.59
CA ARG A 180 0.99 9.30 8.68
C ARG A 180 1.49 8.91 7.30
N ALA A 181 0.75 8.03 6.63
CA ALA A 181 0.99 7.67 5.24
C ALA A 181 -0.33 7.52 4.49
N GLY A 182 -0.32 7.78 3.19
CA GLY A 182 -1.40 7.37 2.32
C GLY A 182 -1.30 5.89 1.97
N PHE A 183 -2.44 5.26 1.71
CA PHE A 183 -2.46 3.88 1.22
C PHE A 183 -3.25 3.77 -0.08
N LEU A 184 -2.69 3.00 -1.01
CA LEU A 184 -3.29 2.66 -2.29
C LEU A 184 -3.60 1.17 -2.26
N THR A 185 -4.84 0.82 -2.01
CA THR A 185 -5.27 -0.57 -1.84
C THR A 185 -5.76 -1.12 -3.17
N SER A 186 -5.04 -2.07 -3.74
CA SER A 186 -5.34 -2.67 -5.03
C SER A 186 -4.89 -4.14 -5.09
N PRO A 187 -5.71 -5.07 -5.63
CA PRO A 187 -5.34 -6.47 -5.74
C PRO A 187 -4.54 -6.69 -7.02
N ALA A 188 -3.47 -7.47 -6.99
CA ALA A 188 -2.90 -8.03 -8.22
C ALA A 188 -3.85 -9.08 -8.81
N PRO A 189 -3.75 -9.43 -10.10
CA PRO A 189 -4.37 -10.65 -10.62
C PRO A 189 -3.92 -11.86 -9.83
N ASN A 190 -4.79 -12.84 -9.61
CA ASN A 190 -4.41 -14.07 -8.94
C ASN A 190 -3.86 -15.08 -9.95
N ALA A 191 -2.60 -14.87 -10.37
CA ALA A 191 -1.95 -15.69 -11.40
C ALA A 191 -1.98 -17.19 -11.08
N GLY A 192 -1.76 -17.57 -9.82
CA GLY A 192 -1.82 -18.97 -9.40
C GLY A 192 -3.19 -19.61 -9.56
N THR A 193 -4.27 -18.84 -9.44
CA THR A 193 -5.63 -19.34 -9.70
C THR A 193 -5.95 -19.30 -11.18
N ILE A 194 -5.58 -18.25 -11.91
CA ILE A 194 -5.77 -18.14 -13.37
C ILE A 194 -5.09 -19.33 -14.06
N LEU A 195 -3.82 -19.58 -13.79
CA LEU A 195 -3.06 -20.67 -14.40
C LEU A 195 -3.65 -22.06 -14.13
N ARG A 196 -4.39 -22.22 -13.05
CA ARG A 196 -5.03 -23.51 -12.69
C ARG A 196 -6.44 -23.65 -13.26
N GLN A 197 -7.23 -22.56 -13.30
CA GLN A 197 -8.66 -22.62 -13.63
C GLN A 197 -8.98 -22.08 -15.02
N GLU A 198 -8.18 -21.14 -15.53
CA GLU A 198 -8.37 -20.45 -16.81
C GLU A 198 -7.02 -20.35 -17.55
N PRO A 199 -6.26 -21.47 -17.76
CA PRO A 199 -4.90 -21.44 -18.30
C PRO A 199 -4.81 -20.80 -19.69
N GLU A 200 -5.87 -20.86 -20.48
CA GLU A 200 -6.00 -20.20 -21.79
C GLU A 200 -5.90 -18.66 -21.69
N ARG A 201 -6.22 -18.10 -20.53
CA ARG A 201 -6.14 -16.67 -20.27
C ARG A 201 -4.83 -16.22 -19.63
N ALA A 202 -3.86 -17.11 -19.46
CA ALA A 202 -2.57 -16.80 -18.85
C ALA A 202 -1.85 -15.63 -19.56
N ALA A 203 -1.98 -15.55 -20.88
CA ALA A 203 -1.40 -14.48 -21.69
C ALA A 203 -1.97 -13.07 -21.40
N GLU A 204 -3.11 -12.96 -20.70
CA GLU A 204 -3.71 -11.68 -20.31
C GLU A 204 -3.09 -11.11 -19.02
N ILE A 205 -2.36 -11.91 -18.22
CA ILE A 205 -1.81 -11.50 -16.91
C ILE A 205 -0.90 -10.26 -17.03
N PRO A 206 0.09 -10.19 -17.93
CA PRO A 206 0.97 -9.03 -18.07
C PRO A 206 0.19 -7.74 -18.36
N ALA A 207 -0.78 -7.80 -19.27
CA ALA A 207 -1.62 -6.65 -19.61
C ALA A 207 -2.49 -6.20 -18.44
N ALA A 208 -3.03 -7.13 -17.65
CA ALA A 208 -3.80 -6.81 -16.45
C ALA A 208 -2.93 -6.16 -15.35
N LEU A 209 -1.69 -6.64 -15.16
CA LEU A 209 -0.71 -6.04 -14.27
C LEU A 209 -0.38 -4.61 -14.68
N ALA A 210 -0.08 -4.40 -15.98
CA ALA A 210 0.28 -3.09 -16.50
C ALA A 210 -0.84 -2.05 -16.33
N ARG A 211 -2.08 -2.38 -16.72
CA ARG A 211 -3.24 -1.48 -16.55
C ARG A 211 -3.47 -1.12 -15.09
N ARG A 212 -3.34 -2.09 -14.20
CA ARG A 212 -3.59 -1.88 -12.77
C ARG A 212 -2.47 -1.12 -12.09
N ALA A 213 -1.21 -1.38 -12.47
CA ALA A 213 -0.07 -0.57 -12.04
C ALA A 213 -0.23 0.89 -12.50
N GLU A 214 -0.65 1.12 -13.75
CA GLU A 214 -0.98 2.44 -14.26
C GLU A 214 -2.04 3.11 -13.40
N ARG A 215 -3.13 2.40 -13.06
CA ARG A 215 -4.21 2.92 -12.22
C ARG A 215 -3.76 3.30 -10.82
N VAL A 216 -2.89 2.49 -10.20
CA VAL A 216 -2.29 2.80 -8.90
C VAL A 216 -1.46 4.08 -8.97
N LEU A 217 -0.62 4.24 -9.99
CA LEU A 217 0.21 5.42 -10.17
C LEU A 217 -0.63 6.67 -10.53
N GLU A 218 -1.70 6.53 -11.30
CA GLU A 218 -2.66 7.61 -11.57
C GLU A 218 -3.26 8.17 -10.28
N VAL A 219 -3.77 7.28 -9.41
CA VAL A 219 -4.37 7.70 -8.13
C VAL A 219 -3.33 8.33 -7.22
N ALA A 220 -2.10 7.79 -7.19
CA ALA A 220 -1.01 8.40 -6.43
C ALA A 220 -0.69 9.82 -6.91
N ALA A 221 -0.56 10.01 -8.22
CA ALA A 221 -0.26 11.31 -8.82
C ALA A 221 -1.38 12.32 -8.65
N LEU A 222 -2.65 11.90 -8.81
CA LEU A 222 -3.84 12.72 -8.60
C LEU A 222 -3.87 13.32 -7.18
N HIS A 223 -3.43 12.54 -6.19
CA HIS A 223 -3.35 12.99 -4.79
C HIS A 223 -2.03 13.66 -4.43
N GLY A 224 -1.18 13.98 -5.42
CA GLY A 224 0.05 14.74 -5.20
C GLY A 224 1.15 14.00 -4.45
N TYR A 225 1.06 12.68 -4.29
CA TYR A 225 2.12 11.91 -3.68
C TYR A 225 3.40 11.97 -4.52
N ARG A 226 4.49 12.30 -3.87
CA ARG A 226 5.80 12.42 -4.51
C ARG A 226 6.72 11.25 -4.22
N ARG A 227 6.44 10.50 -3.16
CA ARG A 227 7.24 9.36 -2.70
C ARG A 227 6.34 8.15 -2.55
N LEU A 228 6.76 7.03 -3.15
CA LEU A 228 5.97 5.81 -3.15
C LEU A 228 6.75 4.65 -2.53
N VAL A 229 6.04 3.81 -1.80
CA VAL A 229 6.49 2.48 -1.41
C VAL A 229 5.66 1.47 -2.19
N LEU A 230 6.32 0.82 -3.13
CA LEU A 230 5.83 -0.29 -3.94
C LEU A 230 6.53 -1.58 -3.50
N GLY A 231 6.43 -2.67 -4.26
CA GLY A 231 7.14 -3.91 -3.96
C GLY A 231 6.67 -5.09 -4.79
N ALA A 232 6.91 -6.30 -4.29
CA ALA A 232 6.59 -7.57 -4.97
C ALA A 232 5.09 -7.89 -4.94
N TRP A 233 4.31 -7.02 -5.57
CA TRP A 233 2.85 -7.01 -5.58
C TRP A 233 2.24 -8.28 -6.17
N GLY A 234 1.58 -9.07 -5.32
CA GLY A 234 0.98 -10.33 -5.72
C GLY A 234 1.98 -11.47 -6.00
N CYS A 235 3.28 -11.29 -5.76
CA CYS A 235 4.28 -12.35 -5.99
C CYS A 235 4.26 -13.47 -4.94
N GLY A 236 3.62 -13.24 -3.80
CA GLY A 236 3.45 -14.25 -2.75
C GLY A 236 2.31 -15.21 -3.03
N VAL A 237 1.18 -15.02 -2.34
CA VAL A 237 0.00 -15.91 -2.40
C VAL A 237 -0.61 -15.98 -3.81
N PHE A 238 -0.61 -14.89 -4.56
CA PHE A 238 -1.17 -14.84 -5.92
C PHE A 238 -0.22 -15.34 -7.01
N ARG A 239 1.05 -15.60 -6.66
CA ARG A 239 2.04 -16.24 -7.55
C ARG A 239 2.30 -15.50 -8.86
N ASN A 240 2.18 -14.17 -8.89
CA ASN A 240 2.65 -13.41 -10.04
C ASN A 240 4.17 -13.51 -10.18
N ASP A 241 4.65 -13.53 -11.40
CA ASP A 241 6.09 -13.49 -11.70
C ASP A 241 6.67 -12.13 -11.26
N PRO A 242 7.69 -12.10 -10.38
CA PRO A 242 8.33 -10.86 -9.95
C PRO A 242 8.88 -10.00 -11.09
N ALA A 243 9.40 -10.62 -12.15
CA ALA A 243 9.91 -9.90 -13.32
C ALA A 243 8.80 -9.18 -14.07
N MET A 244 7.63 -9.83 -14.24
CA MET A 244 6.47 -9.20 -14.87
C MET A 244 5.94 -8.01 -14.05
N VAL A 245 5.92 -8.14 -12.73
CA VAL A 245 5.47 -7.05 -11.84
C VAL A 245 6.46 -5.89 -11.87
N ALA A 246 7.76 -6.17 -11.79
CA ALA A 246 8.80 -5.14 -11.87
C ALA A 246 8.75 -4.40 -13.21
N GLU A 247 8.61 -5.13 -14.32
CA GLU A 247 8.55 -4.55 -15.67
C GLU A 247 7.31 -3.66 -15.88
N ALA A 248 6.14 -4.07 -15.34
CA ALA A 248 4.94 -3.26 -15.42
C ALA A 248 5.13 -1.86 -14.77
N PHE A 249 5.78 -1.79 -13.61
CA PHE A 249 6.11 -0.51 -12.99
C PHE A 249 7.25 0.22 -13.70
N ARG A 250 8.30 -0.49 -14.14
CA ARG A 250 9.44 0.11 -14.83
C ARG A 250 9.01 0.85 -16.08
N ALA A 251 8.23 0.21 -16.94
CA ALA A 251 7.73 0.81 -18.18
C ALA A 251 6.92 2.09 -17.92
N LEU A 252 6.10 2.10 -16.88
CA LEU A 252 5.28 3.25 -16.51
C LEU A 252 6.11 4.39 -15.92
N LEU A 253 7.07 4.10 -15.04
CA LEU A 253 7.93 5.09 -14.40
C LEU A 253 8.94 5.70 -15.37
N ALA A 254 9.39 4.95 -16.37
CA ALA A 254 10.24 5.47 -17.44
C ALA A 254 9.44 6.18 -18.55
N GLY A 255 8.14 5.91 -18.67
CA GLY A 255 7.25 6.45 -19.69
C GLY A 255 6.29 7.51 -19.14
N ARG A 256 5.01 7.15 -19.04
CA ARG A 256 3.90 8.07 -18.69
C ARG A 256 4.11 8.83 -17.37
N PHE A 257 4.76 8.23 -16.40
CA PHE A 257 5.01 8.84 -15.09
C PHE A 257 6.46 9.28 -14.87
N ALA A 258 7.21 9.46 -15.96
CA ALA A 258 8.58 9.96 -15.89
C ALA A 258 8.62 11.34 -15.16
N GLY A 259 9.41 11.44 -14.08
CA GLY A 259 9.57 12.67 -13.32
C GLY A 259 8.34 13.12 -12.50
N VAL A 260 7.25 12.33 -12.47
CA VAL A 260 6.07 12.61 -11.64
C VAL A 260 6.38 12.39 -10.17
N PHE A 261 7.10 11.33 -9.84
CA PHE A 261 7.51 10.99 -8.49
C PHE A 261 8.97 11.36 -8.26
N GLU A 262 9.29 11.82 -7.06
CA GLU A 262 10.67 12.09 -6.63
C GLU A 262 11.41 10.81 -6.34
N ARG A 263 10.75 9.92 -5.60
CA ARG A 263 11.35 8.68 -5.11
C ARG A 263 10.34 7.55 -5.09
N VAL A 264 10.76 6.40 -5.56
CA VAL A 264 10.00 5.15 -5.51
C VAL A 264 10.87 4.08 -4.88
N VAL A 265 10.40 3.50 -3.79
CA VAL A 265 11.07 2.38 -3.11
C VAL A 265 10.27 1.10 -3.37
N PHE A 266 10.91 0.13 -3.98
CA PHE A 266 10.40 -1.24 -4.04
C PHE A 266 10.87 -1.99 -2.78
N ALA A 267 10.02 -2.03 -1.77
CA ALA A 267 10.26 -2.74 -0.51
C ALA A 267 9.94 -4.24 -0.70
N VAL A 268 10.96 -5.05 -0.93
CA VAL A 268 10.83 -6.48 -1.25
C VAL A 268 11.36 -7.30 -0.09
N LEU A 269 10.54 -7.42 0.96
CA LEU A 269 10.82 -8.27 2.11
C LEU A 269 10.42 -9.72 1.78
N ASP A 270 11.25 -10.43 1.03
CA ASP A 270 11.06 -11.85 0.73
C ASP A 270 12.26 -12.66 1.23
N ARG A 271 11.98 -13.86 1.70
CA ARG A 271 13.01 -14.84 2.08
C ARG A 271 13.72 -15.45 0.86
N LYS A 272 13.12 -15.33 -0.32
CA LYS A 272 13.66 -15.81 -1.58
C LYS A 272 14.44 -14.69 -2.27
N PRO A 273 15.78 -14.76 -2.36
CA PRO A 273 16.59 -13.74 -3.01
C PRO A 273 16.11 -13.42 -4.43
N ALA A 274 15.69 -14.43 -5.18
CA ALA A 274 15.27 -14.30 -6.57
C ALA A 274 14.12 -13.29 -6.79
N THR A 275 13.22 -13.10 -5.81
CA THR A 275 12.16 -12.09 -5.93
C THR A 275 12.76 -10.69 -5.96
N ARG A 276 13.66 -10.36 -5.02
CA ARG A 276 14.30 -9.04 -4.96
C ARG A 276 15.23 -8.83 -6.14
N GLU A 277 16.02 -9.83 -6.51
CA GLU A 277 16.93 -9.79 -7.67
C GLU A 277 16.19 -9.48 -8.99
N ALA A 278 14.94 -9.94 -9.16
CA ALA A 278 14.14 -9.62 -10.33
C ALA A 278 13.84 -8.11 -10.42
N PHE A 279 13.53 -7.46 -9.28
CA PHE A 279 13.35 -6.01 -9.21
C PHE A 279 14.69 -5.28 -9.39
N GLU A 280 15.77 -5.73 -8.74
CA GLU A 280 17.10 -5.15 -8.90
C GLU A 280 17.54 -5.17 -10.39
N ARG A 281 17.32 -6.25 -11.12
CA ARG A 281 17.61 -6.33 -12.56
C ARG A 281 16.75 -5.41 -13.41
N ALA A 282 15.50 -5.21 -13.05
CA ALA A 282 14.60 -4.36 -13.81
C ALA A 282 14.93 -2.87 -13.68
N PHE A 283 15.53 -2.46 -12.56
CA PHE A 283 15.82 -1.06 -12.26
C PHE A 283 17.33 -0.74 -12.18
N ALA A 284 18.19 -1.66 -12.63
CA ALA A 284 19.64 -1.47 -12.74
C ALA A 284 20.03 -0.44 -13.81
#